data_0cc5bc1f4431c30df807fcf3c03614d5
#
_entry.id   0cc5bc1f4431c30df807fcf3c03614d5
#
_cell.length_a   1.000
_cell.length_b   1.000
_cell.length_c   1.000
_cell.angle_alpha   90.00
_cell.angle_beta   90.00
_cell.angle_gamma   90.00
#
_symmetry.space_group_name_H-M   'P 1'
#
loop_
_entity.id
_entity.type
_entity.pdbx_description
1 polymer ?
#
loop_
_entity_poly.entity_id
_entity_poly.type
_entity_poly.pdbx_seq_one_letter_code
_entity_poly.pdbx_strand_id
1 'polypeptide(L)'
;DRANEIKVNTHGSDVSFVVNRNINYTNICSFSCNFCAFSKGRGHDDLRGKPYNISHSEVIRRTEEAIKRGATEVCLQGGIHPSYTGQTYIDIVKAIRSSSQTIHIHAFSPLEIDHGRKTLGISTYEFLFELKKAGLNSLPGTAAEILHDDVRAVICPDKLSSNEWLEIIKTAHEVGLPTTSTMMFGHVENMSHVADHLLK
;
A
#
# COMPACT_ATOMS: atom_id res chain seq x y z
N ASP A 1 32.26 -3.10 0.89
CA ASP A 1 30.92 -3.70 0.76
C ASP A 1 30.26 -3.19 -0.52
N ARG A 2 29.88 -4.11 -1.42
CA ARG A 2 29.41 -3.81 -2.79
C ARG A 2 28.16 -2.90 -2.78
N ALA A 3 27.23 -3.11 -1.86
CA ALA A 3 26.02 -2.28 -1.75
C ALA A 3 26.38 -0.83 -1.41
N ASN A 4 27.31 -0.64 -0.48
CA ASN A 4 27.77 0.70 -0.11
C ASN A 4 28.52 1.40 -1.25
N GLU A 5 29.33 0.67 -2.02
CA GLU A 5 30.00 1.21 -3.20
C GLU A 5 28.99 1.70 -4.24
N ILE A 6 27.95 0.89 -4.53
CA ILE A 6 26.88 1.28 -5.46
C ILE A 6 26.15 2.51 -4.94
N LYS A 7 25.77 2.51 -3.64
CA LYS A 7 25.11 3.66 -3.00
C LYS A 7 25.94 4.94 -3.13
N VAL A 8 27.22 4.89 -2.79
CA VAL A 8 28.09 6.06 -2.86
C VAL A 8 28.26 6.54 -4.31
N ASN A 9 28.38 5.63 -5.27
CA ASN A 9 28.56 5.98 -6.68
C ASN A 9 27.29 6.59 -7.31
N THR A 10 26.09 6.23 -6.80
CA THR A 10 24.81 6.73 -7.35
C THR A 10 24.25 7.94 -6.61
N HIS A 11 24.44 8.01 -5.30
CA HIS A 11 23.80 9.00 -4.43
C HIS A 11 24.75 9.72 -3.48
N GLY A 12 26.09 9.52 -3.62
CA GLY A 12 27.06 10.10 -2.70
C GLY A 12 26.97 9.52 -1.28
N SER A 13 27.43 10.29 -0.31
CA SER A 13 27.41 9.94 1.13
C SER A 13 26.06 10.24 1.82
N ASP A 14 25.21 11.02 1.19
CA ASP A 14 23.98 11.51 1.81
C ASP A 14 22.98 10.38 2.11
N VAL A 15 22.27 10.54 3.21
CA VAL A 15 21.16 9.68 3.62
C VAL A 15 19.91 10.53 3.72
N SER A 16 18.91 10.22 2.92
CA SER A 16 17.61 10.89 2.97
C SER A 16 16.62 10.14 3.88
N PHE A 17 15.68 10.87 4.43
CA PHE A 17 14.56 10.32 5.19
C PHE A 17 13.29 11.10 4.89
N VAL A 18 12.14 10.46 5.12
CA VAL A 18 10.82 11.08 4.93
C VAL A 18 10.15 11.24 6.29
N VAL A 19 9.65 12.45 6.57
CA VAL A 19 8.79 12.68 7.73
C VAL A 19 7.36 12.40 7.32
N ASN A 20 6.86 11.22 7.66
CA ASN A 20 5.52 10.81 7.27
C ASN A 20 4.61 10.53 8.47
N ARG A 21 3.32 10.46 8.18
CA ARG A 21 2.30 9.90 9.07
C ARG A 21 1.55 8.79 8.37
N ASN A 22 1.52 7.61 9.00
CA ASN A 22 0.65 6.52 8.56
C ASN A 22 -0.80 6.79 8.98
N ILE A 23 -1.74 6.70 8.04
CA ILE A 23 -3.18 6.83 8.26
C ILE A 23 -3.86 5.56 7.79
N ASN A 24 -4.12 4.65 8.72
CA ASN A 24 -4.94 3.49 8.44
C ASN A 24 -6.41 3.91 8.47
N TYR A 25 -7.07 3.92 7.32
CA TYR A 25 -8.43 4.46 7.20
C TYR A 25 -9.53 3.44 7.57
N THR A 26 -9.23 2.14 7.53
CA THR A 26 -10.10 1.07 8.02
C THR A 26 -9.31 -0.18 8.40
N ASN A 27 -9.74 -0.90 9.43
CA ASN A 27 -9.23 -2.23 9.76
C ASN A 27 -10.21 -3.35 9.35
N ILE A 28 -11.35 -3.01 8.76
CA ILE A 28 -12.31 -3.98 8.23
C ILE A 28 -11.75 -4.51 6.92
N CYS A 29 -11.63 -5.85 6.82
CA CYS A 29 -11.01 -6.49 5.66
C CYS A 29 -11.73 -7.77 5.29
N SER A 30 -11.99 -7.96 4.00
CA SER A 30 -12.60 -9.20 3.44
C SER A 30 -11.61 -10.34 3.31
N PHE A 31 -10.31 -10.07 3.41
CA PHE A 31 -9.24 -11.04 3.25
C PHE A 31 -8.80 -11.66 4.58
N SER A 32 -8.38 -12.91 4.53
CA SER A 32 -8.00 -13.72 5.71
C SER A 32 -6.52 -14.07 5.67
N CYS A 33 -5.64 -13.10 5.92
CA CYS A 33 -4.20 -13.32 5.99
C CYS A 33 -3.83 -13.90 7.35
N ASN A 34 -3.15 -15.06 7.37
CA ASN A 34 -2.80 -15.79 8.60
C ASN A 34 -1.87 -15.00 9.55
N PHE A 35 -1.11 -14.04 9.04
CA PHE A 35 -0.17 -13.21 9.82
C PHE A 35 -0.77 -11.87 10.27
N CYS A 36 -1.91 -11.44 9.71
CA CYS A 36 -2.40 -10.08 9.89
C CYS A 36 -3.05 -9.87 11.26
N ALA A 37 -2.37 -9.16 12.15
CA ALA A 37 -2.92 -8.74 13.44
C ALA A 37 -3.79 -7.46 13.35
N PHE A 38 -3.83 -6.78 12.21
CA PHE A 38 -4.54 -5.54 12.00
C PHE A 38 -6.00 -5.75 11.56
N SER A 39 -6.24 -6.73 10.71
CA SER A 39 -7.52 -6.97 10.07
C SER A 39 -8.61 -7.39 11.06
N LYS A 40 -9.79 -6.81 10.93
CA LYS A 40 -11.06 -7.30 11.47
C LYS A 40 -11.77 -8.13 10.41
N GLY A 41 -11.25 -9.33 10.19
CA GLY A 41 -11.87 -10.36 9.39
C GLY A 41 -12.72 -11.32 10.23
N ARG A 42 -13.36 -12.27 9.56
CA ARG A 42 -14.21 -13.29 10.19
C ARG A 42 -13.41 -14.09 11.25
N GLY A 43 -13.79 -14.02 12.51
CA GLY A 43 -13.47 -15.03 13.53
C GLY A 43 -12.41 -14.69 14.58
N HIS A 44 -11.91 -13.45 14.71
CA HIS A 44 -10.91 -13.09 15.73
C HIS A 44 -11.21 -11.73 16.39
N ASP A 45 -12.42 -11.56 16.92
CA ASP A 45 -12.87 -10.29 17.49
C ASP A 45 -12.09 -9.87 18.74
N ASP A 46 -11.55 -10.82 19.48
CA ASP A 46 -10.97 -10.57 20.80
C ASP A 46 -9.54 -10.01 20.77
N LEU A 47 -8.78 -10.26 19.70
CA LEU A 47 -7.34 -9.93 19.64
C LEU A 47 -7.00 -8.63 18.90
N ARG A 48 -7.96 -7.98 18.19
CA ARG A 48 -7.65 -6.97 17.17
C ARG A 48 -8.33 -5.61 17.37
N GLY A 49 -8.81 -5.33 18.57
CA GLY A 49 -9.53 -4.09 18.87
C GLY A 49 -10.88 -3.98 18.13
N LYS A 50 -11.57 -2.87 18.25
CA LYS A 50 -12.87 -2.66 17.59
C LYS A 50 -12.72 -2.39 16.10
N PRO A 51 -13.66 -2.86 15.25
CA PRO A 51 -13.70 -2.46 13.85
C PRO A 51 -13.91 -0.96 13.73
N TYR A 52 -13.24 -0.34 12.77
CA TYR A 52 -13.41 1.08 12.46
C TYR A 52 -13.32 1.36 10.97
N ASN A 53 -13.95 2.43 10.57
CA ASN A 53 -13.87 3.03 9.26
C ASN A 53 -13.93 4.55 9.45
N ILE A 54 -12.81 5.25 9.22
CA ILE A 54 -12.75 6.69 9.47
C ILE A 54 -13.39 7.47 8.33
N SER A 55 -14.00 8.60 8.67
CA SER A 55 -14.60 9.50 7.68
C SER A 55 -13.54 10.29 6.91
N HIS A 56 -13.89 10.84 5.76
CA HIS A 56 -13.02 11.76 5.01
C HIS A 56 -12.61 12.97 5.86
N SER A 57 -13.50 13.51 6.69
CA SER A 57 -13.16 14.59 7.62
C SER A 57 -12.09 14.20 8.63
N GLU A 58 -12.09 12.96 9.09
CA GLU A 58 -11.04 12.45 9.99
C GLU A 58 -9.72 12.21 9.23
N VAL A 59 -9.76 11.77 7.98
CA VAL A 59 -8.56 11.69 7.12
C VAL A 59 -7.95 13.09 6.95
N ILE A 60 -8.76 14.08 6.62
CA ILE A 60 -8.33 15.49 6.50
C ILE A 60 -7.70 15.97 7.81
N ARG A 61 -8.39 15.82 8.93
CA ARG A 61 -7.90 16.23 10.26
C ARG A 61 -6.53 15.63 10.58
N ARG A 62 -6.34 14.32 10.32
CA ARG A 62 -5.06 13.64 10.53
C ARG A 62 -3.97 14.14 9.59
N THR A 63 -4.31 14.45 8.37
CA THR A 63 -3.38 15.04 7.38
C THR A 63 -2.91 16.43 7.85
N GLU A 64 -3.83 17.30 8.23
CA GLU A 64 -3.52 18.64 8.75
C GLU A 64 -2.67 18.59 10.03
N GLU A 65 -2.99 17.67 10.94
CA GLU A 65 -2.20 17.44 12.14
C GLU A 65 -0.77 16.98 11.80
N ALA A 66 -0.62 16.09 10.80
CA ALA A 66 0.69 15.64 10.33
C ALA A 66 1.51 16.82 9.76
N ILE A 67 0.89 17.64 8.91
CA ILE A 67 1.53 18.82 8.32
C ILE A 67 1.99 19.79 9.41
N LYS A 68 1.15 20.07 10.41
CA LYS A 68 1.51 20.93 11.55
C LYS A 68 2.70 20.40 12.34
N ARG A 69 2.96 19.09 12.30
CA ARG A 69 4.11 18.43 12.92
C ARG A 69 5.31 18.28 11.97
N GLY A 70 5.26 18.88 10.79
CA GLY A 70 6.35 18.88 9.81
C GLY A 70 6.37 17.66 8.87
N ALA A 71 5.29 16.91 8.77
CA ALA A 71 5.22 15.82 7.81
C ALA A 71 5.21 16.36 6.37
N THR A 72 6.00 15.71 5.52
CA THR A 72 6.06 15.95 4.08
C THR A 72 5.26 14.92 3.30
N GLU A 73 4.87 13.83 3.95
CA GLU A 73 4.13 12.71 3.37
C GLU A 73 3.05 12.19 4.32
N VAL A 74 1.95 11.72 3.75
CA VAL A 74 1.01 10.82 4.41
C VAL A 74 1.02 9.48 3.70
N CYS A 75 1.16 8.39 4.47
CA CYS A 75 1.09 7.03 3.98
C CYS A 75 -0.27 6.43 4.35
N LEU A 76 -1.04 6.00 3.36
CA LEU A 76 -2.39 5.46 3.59
C LEU A 76 -2.47 3.99 3.20
N GLN A 77 -2.98 3.20 4.11
CA GLN A 77 -3.26 1.79 3.93
C GLN A 77 -4.52 1.42 4.71
N GLY A 78 -5.24 0.42 4.24
CA GLY A 78 -6.42 -0.07 4.93
C GLY A 78 -6.72 -1.53 4.63
N GLY A 79 -7.66 -2.10 5.36
CA GLY A 79 -8.27 -3.37 4.98
C GLY A 79 -9.09 -3.22 3.69
N ILE A 80 -9.30 -4.32 2.99
CA ILE A 80 -10.22 -4.34 1.84
C ILE A 80 -11.65 -4.41 2.38
N HIS A 81 -12.23 -3.24 2.58
CA HIS A 81 -13.58 -3.13 3.12
C HIS A 81 -14.63 -3.61 2.10
N PRO A 82 -15.58 -4.49 2.49
CA PRO A 82 -16.52 -5.09 1.55
C PRO A 82 -17.45 -4.10 0.83
N SER A 83 -17.66 -2.92 1.39
CA SER A 83 -18.48 -1.87 0.76
C SER A 83 -17.68 -0.83 -0.01
N TYR A 84 -16.34 -0.93 -0.04
CA TYR A 84 -15.52 0.01 -0.78
C TYR A 84 -15.56 -0.30 -2.28
N THR A 85 -15.49 0.76 -3.05
CA THR A 85 -15.31 0.72 -4.51
C THR A 85 -14.09 1.54 -4.89
N GLY A 86 -13.67 1.48 -6.14
CA GLY A 86 -12.59 2.33 -6.64
C GLY A 86 -12.87 3.82 -6.42
N GLN A 87 -14.14 4.24 -6.44
CA GLN A 87 -14.50 5.62 -6.16
C GLN A 87 -14.12 6.04 -4.73
N THR A 88 -14.25 5.14 -3.76
CA THR A 88 -13.84 5.41 -2.37
C THR A 88 -12.37 5.79 -2.26
N TYR A 89 -11.49 5.07 -2.97
CA TYR A 89 -10.05 5.39 -2.99
C TYR A 89 -9.76 6.73 -3.66
N ILE A 90 -10.44 7.04 -4.77
CA ILE A 90 -10.34 8.34 -5.44
C ILE A 90 -10.79 9.47 -4.51
N ASP A 91 -11.87 9.28 -3.77
CA ASP A 91 -12.43 10.29 -2.87
C ASP A 91 -11.54 10.53 -1.64
N ILE A 92 -10.86 9.50 -1.13
CA ILE A 92 -9.84 9.64 -0.08
C ILE A 92 -8.69 10.55 -0.58
N VAL A 93 -8.17 10.31 -1.79
CA VAL A 93 -7.10 11.15 -2.37
C VAL A 93 -7.59 12.60 -2.54
N LYS A 94 -8.78 12.80 -3.09
CA LYS A 94 -9.38 14.13 -3.28
C LYS A 94 -9.59 14.85 -1.94
N ALA A 95 -10.01 14.14 -0.89
CA ALA A 95 -10.17 14.69 0.44
C ALA A 95 -8.84 15.25 0.98
N ILE A 96 -7.75 14.52 0.84
CA ILE A 96 -6.42 15.00 1.24
C ILE A 96 -6.01 16.21 0.40
N ARG A 97 -6.21 16.18 -0.92
CA ARG A 97 -5.89 17.31 -1.82
C ARG A 97 -6.70 18.57 -1.52
N SER A 98 -7.92 18.43 -1.01
CA SER A 98 -8.70 19.59 -0.59
C SER A 98 -8.09 20.32 0.61
N SER A 99 -7.35 19.63 1.47
CA SER A 99 -6.67 20.20 2.63
C SER A 99 -5.22 20.61 2.36
N SER A 100 -4.56 19.97 1.40
CA SER A 100 -3.16 20.29 1.06
C SER A 100 -2.85 19.93 -0.38
N GLN A 101 -2.34 20.90 -1.13
CA GLN A 101 -1.90 20.71 -2.51
C GLN A 101 -0.48 20.12 -2.60
N THR A 102 0.31 20.19 -1.53
CA THR A 102 1.75 19.91 -1.56
C THR A 102 2.16 18.62 -0.83
N ILE A 103 1.36 18.14 0.13
CA ILE A 103 1.71 16.91 0.87
C ILE A 103 1.83 15.73 -0.10
N HIS A 104 2.89 14.94 0.03
CA HIS A 104 3.03 13.71 -0.75
C HIS A 104 2.04 12.65 -0.26
N ILE A 105 1.28 12.09 -1.19
CA ILE A 105 0.31 11.01 -0.90
C ILE A 105 0.91 9.69 -1.39
N HIS A 106 1.34 8.87 -0.46
CA HIS A 106 1.84 7.51 -0.67
C HIS A 106 0.74 6.53 -0.28
N ALA A 107 0.02 6.00 -1.27
CA ALA A 107 -1.21 5.28 -0.94
C ALA A 107 -1.51 4.13 -1.90
N PHE A 108 -2.18 3.21 -1.32
CA PHE A 108 -2.85 2.01 -1.79
C PHE A 108 -1.90 0.94 -2.30
N SER A 109 -1.95 -0.19 -1.60
CA SER A 109 -1.27 -1.42 -2.01
C SER A 109 -1.79 -1.93 -3.35
N PRO A 110 -1.04 -2.75 -4.08
CA PRO A 110 -1.54 -3.42 -5.28
C PRO A 110 -2.85 -4.19 -5.07
N LEU A 111 -3.09 -4.71 -3.87
CA LEU A 111 -4.35 -5.39 -3.55
C LEU A 111 -5.54 -4.41 -3.51
N GLU A 112 -5.34 -3.21 -2.96
CA GLU A 112 -6.35 -2.13 -2.96
C GLU A 112 -6.60 -1.62 -4.38
N ILE A 113 -5.57 -1.53 -5.20
CA ILE A 113 -5.67 -1.16 -6.61
C ILE A 113 -6.49 -2.20 -7.39
N ASP A 114 -6.19 -3.48 -7.22
CA ASP A 114 -6.94 -4.56 -7.88
C ASP A 114 -8.42 -4.56 -7.47
N HIS A 115 -8.69 -4.41 -6.18
CA HIS A 115 -10.06 -4.29 -5.68
C HIS A 115 -10.78 -3.08 -6.29
N GLY A 116 -10.14 -1.91 -6.26
CA GLY A 116 -10.72 -0.67 -6.78
C GLY A 116 -11.09 -0.76 -8.26
N ARG A 117 -10.16 -1.21 -9.11
CA ARG A 117 -10.41 -1.37 -10.55
C ARG A 117 -11.53 -2.35 -10.85
N LYS A 118 -11.58 -3.50 -10.15
CA LYS A 118 -12.60 -4.53 -10.32
C LYS A 118 -14.00 -4.00 -9.98
N THR A 119 -14.12 -3.23 -8.92
CA THR A 119 -15.42 -2.66 -8.51
C THR A 119 -15.93 -1.55 -9.43
N LEU A 120 -15.04 -0.90 -10.19
CA LEU A 120 -15.41 0.07 -11.22
C LEU A 120 -15.56 -0.56 -12.62
N GLY A 121 -15.11 -1.80 -12.80
CA GLY A 121 -15.14 -2.49 -14.09
C GLY A 121 -14.19 -1.88 -15.12
N ILE A 122 -13.04 -1.32 -14.68
CA ILE A 122 -12.04 -0.68 -15.54
C ILE A 122 -10.69 -1.38 -15.44
N SER A 123 -9.78 -1.07 -16.36
CA SER A 123 -8.42 -1.60 -16.34
C SER A 123 -7.59 -1.04 -15.18
N THR A 124 -6.49 -1.73 -14.84
CA THR A 124 -5.52 -1.25 -13.85
C THR A 124 -4.93 0.10 -14.25
N TYR A 125 -4.62 0.27 -15.55
CA TYR A 125 -4.08 1.52 -16.08
C TYR A 125 -5.05 2.68 -15.89
N GLU A 126 -6.31 2.52 -16.28
CA GLU A 126 -7.33 3.56 -16.15
C GLU A 126 -7.54 3.95 -14.68
N PHE A 127 -7.60 2.97 -13.78
CA PHE A 127 -7.79 3.26 -12.36
C PHE A 127 -6.59 4.00 -11.75
N LEU A 128 -5.36 3.56 -12.03
CA LEU A 128 -4.15 4.24 -11.59
C LEU A 128 -4.03 5.66 -12.19
N PHE A 129 -4.43 5.85 -13.43
CA PHE A 129 -4.47 7.15 -14.08
C PHE A 129 -5.46 8.10 -13.39
N GLU A 130 -6.67 7.63 -13.04
CA GLU A 130 -7.65 8.43 -12.30
C GLU A 130 -7.17 8.78 -10.88
N LEU A 131 -6.51 7.85 -10.18
CA LEU A 131 -5.89 8.11 -8.89
C LEU A 131 -4.77 9.18 -9.01
N LYS A 132 -3.93 9.09 -10.03
CA LYS A 132 -2.90 10.10 -10.32
C LYS A 132 -3.52 11.47 -10.60
N LYS A 133 -4.56 11.53 -11.42
CA LYS A 133 -5.33 12.78 -11.66
C LYS A 133 -5.94 13.34 -10.39
N ALA A 134 -6.41 12.49 -9.49
CA ALA A 134 -6.93 12.91 -8.19
C ALA A 134 -5.83 13.48 -7.26
N GLY A 135 -4.55 13.19 -7.56
CA GLY A 135 -3.40 13.71 -6.83
C GLY A 135 -2.56 12.67 -6.10
N LEU A 136 -2.73 11.37 -6.37
CA LEU A 136 -1.84 10.33 -5.86
C LEU A 136 -0.41 10.54 -6.37
N ASN A 137 0.60 10.34 -5.52
CA ASN A 137 2.01 10.57 -5.89
C ASN A 137 2.81 9.27 -6.03
N SER A 138 2.54 8.25 -5.22
CA SER A 138 3.27 6.98 -5.25
C SER A 138 2.47 5.86 -4.59
N LEU A 139 2.84 4.60 -4.88
CA LEU A 139 2.23 3.43 -4.26
C LEU A 139 3.20 2.71 -3.31
N PRO A 140 2.74 2.30 -2.11
CA PRO A 140 3.49 1.37 -1.28
C PRO A 140 3.51 -0.03 -1.90
N GLY A 141 4.68 -0.65 -1.91
CA GLY A 141 4.88 -2.04 -2.34
C GLY A 141 4.42 -3.07 -1.31
N THR A 142 3.42 -2.74 -0.52
CA THR A 142 2.81 -3.62 0.49
C THR A 142 1.95 -4.71 -0.17
N ALA A 143 1.50 -5.66 0.61
CA ALA A 143 0.84 -6.89 0.14
C ALA A 143 1.72 -7.79 -0.77
N ALA A 144 3.00 -7.45 -0.95
CA ALA A 144 4.00 -8.34 -1.57
C ALA A 144 4.28 -9.56 -0.68
N GLU A 145 4.43 -9.33 0.60
CA GLU A 145 4.87 -10.30 1.61
C GLU A 145 6.15 -11.02 1.16
N ILE A 146 6.02 -12.21 0.57
CA ILE A 146 7.04 -12.87 -0.27
C ILE A 146 6.42 -13.12 -1.66
N LEU A 147 7.10 -12.69 -2.71
CA LEU A 147 6.68 -12.90 -4.11
C LEU A 147 7.04 -14.31 -4.59
N HIS A 148 6.57 -15.32 -3.86
CA HIS A 148 6.67 -16.73 -4.16
C HIS A 148 5.33 -17.41 -3.84
N ASP A 149 4.69 -17.99 -4.85
CA ASP A 149 3.28 -18.37 -4.72
C ASP A 149 3.05 -19.55 -3.77
N ASP A 150 4.00 -20.46 -3.58
CA ASP A 150 3.92 -21.52 -2.56
C ASP A 150 3.87 -20.94 -1.14
N VAL A 151 4.64 -19.89 -0.87
CA VAL A 151 4.62 -19.17 0.42
C VAL A 151 3.30 -18.41 0.56
N ARG A 152 2.86 -17.71 -0.50
CA ARG A 152 1.61 -16.95 -0.50
C ARG A 152 0.39 -17.84 -0.27
N ALA A 153 0.37 -19.04 -0.84
CA ALA A 153 -0.69 -20.03 -0.63
C ALA A 153 -0.87 -20.42 0.86
N VAL A 154 0.20 -20.33 1.66
CA VAL A 154 0.14 -20.61 3.10
C VAL A 154 -0.26 -19.37 3.92
N ILE A 155 0.34 -18.21 3.63
CA ILE A 155 0.19 -17.02 4.50
C ILE A 155 -0.96 -16.09 4.11
N CYS A 156 -1.32 -16.05 2.81
CA CYS A 156 -2.35 -15.17 2.27
C CYS A 156 -3.00 -15.75 0.99
N PRO A 157 -3.67 -16.91 1.09
CA PRO A 157 -4.11 -17.68 -0.08
C PRO A 157 -5.15 -16.99 -0.95
N ASP A 158 -5.84 -16.01 -0.41
CA ASP A 158 -6.90 -15.23 -1.08
C ASP A 158 -6.41 -13.91 -1.70
N LYS A 159 -5.11 -13.57 -1.53
CA LYS A 159 -4.50 -12.38 -2.16
C LYS A 159 -4.04 -12.66 -3.60
N LEU A 160 -3.63 -11.57 -4.25
CA LEU A 160 -2.98 -11.60 -5.56
C LEU A 160 -1.83 -12.61 -5.62
N SER A 161 -1.68 -13.29 -6.74
CA SER A 161 -0.44 -14.02 -7.08
C SER A 161 0.75 -13.06 -7.21
N SER A 162 1.96 -13.61 -7.19
CA SER A 162 3.19 -12.83 -7.39
C SER A 162 3.16 -12.09 -8.73
N ASN A 163 2.70 -12.74 -9.79
CA ASN A 163 2.63 -12.14 -11.12
C ASN A 163 1.59 -11.01 -11.20
N GLU A 164 0.39 -11.19 -10.64
CA GLU A 164 -0.63 -10.14 -10.60
C GLU A 164 -0.13 -8.91 -9.83
N TRP A 165 0.59 -9.12 -8.74
CA TRP A 165 1.20 -8.03 -7.97
C TRP A 165 2.21 -7.26 -8.81
N LEU A 166 3.13 -7.97 -9.50
CA LEU A 166 4.15 -7.37 -10.36
C LEU A 166 3.55 -6.61 -11.54
N GLU A 167 2.51 -7.12 -12.17
CA GLU A 167 1.82 -6.43 -13.28
C GLU A 167 1.16 -5.12 -12.82
N ILE A 168 0.63 -5.05 -11.61
CA ILE A 168 0.09 -3.80 -11.07
C ILE A 168 1.22 -2.78 -10.82
N ILE A 169 2.35 -3.20 -10.26
CA ILE A 169 3.51 -2.33 -10.05
C ILE A 169 4.06 -1.82 -11.39
N LYS A 170 4.20 -2.69 -12.38
CA LYS A 170 4.64 -2.32 -13.72
C LYS A 170 3.69 -1.30 -14.36
N THR A 171 2.38 -1.54 -14.25
CA THR A 171 1.37 -0.59 -14.76
C THR A 171 1.43 0.75 -14.01
N ALA A 172 1.74 0.75 -12.71
CA ALA A 172 1.94 2.00 -11.97
C ALA A 172 3.13 2.79 -12.53
N HIS A 173 4.23 2.12 -12.86
CA HIS A 173 5.38 2.76 -13.50
C HIS A 173 5.03 3.31 -14.90
N GLU A 174 4.25 2.59 -15.70
CA GLU A 174 3.78 3.05 -17.02
C GLU A 174 2.91 4.31 -16.91
N VAL A 175 2.09 4.42 -15.88
CA VAL A 175 1.31 5.64 -15.57
C VAL A 175 2.22 6.76 -15.03
N GLY A 176 3.45 6.43 -14.61
CA GLY A 176 4.41 7.36 -14.01
C GLY A 176 4.12 7.62 -12.53
N LEU A 177 3.72 6.59 -11.81
CA LEU A 177 3.62 6.55 -10.35
C LEU A 177 4.77 5.71 -9.81
N PRO A 178 5.75 6.29 -9.08
CA PRO A 178 6.80 5.52 -8.42
C PRO A 178 6.22 4.62 -7.34
N THR A 179 6.92 3.55 -7.03
CA THR A 179 6.52 2.58 -6.02
C THR A 179 7.65 2.25 -5.06
N THR A 180 7.32 1.70 -3.89
CA THR A 180 8.31 1.08 -3.00
C THR A 180 8.25 -0.43 -3.11
N SER A 181 9.27 -1.12 -2.60
CA SER A 181 9.28 -2.58 -2.45
C SER A 181 9.35 -2.96 -0.98
N THR A 182 8.60 -3.99 -0.59
CA THR A 182 8.60 -4.54 0.76
C THR A 182 8.74 -6.05 0.73
N MET A 183 9.36 -6.60 1.76
CA MET A 183 9.44 -8.02 2.01
C MET A 183 9.08 -8.30 3.47
N MET A 184 8.24 -9.28 3.70
CA MET A 184 7.95 -9.83 5.03
C MET A 184 8.65 -11.17 5.16
N PHE A 185 9.47 -11.35 6.17
CA PHE A 185 10.26 -12.56 6.40
C PHE A 185 10.17 -13.04 7.86
N GLY A 186 10.57 -14.29 8.11
CA GLY A 186 10.56 -14.90 9.44
C GLY A 186 9.27 -15.69 9.74
N HIS A 187 8.61 -16.24 8.73
CA HIS A 187 7.41 -17.06 8.89
C HIS A 187 7.60 -18.50 8.35
N VAL A 188 7.24 -18.81 7.10
CA VAL A 188 7.32 -20.16 6.51
C VAL A 188 8.27 -20.24 5.32
N GLU A 189 8.84 -19.14 4.91
CA GLU A 189 9.79 -19.05 3.82
C GLU A 189 11.14 -19.67 4.19
N ASN A 190 11.89 -20.03 3.16
CA ASN A 190 13.30 -20.39 3.24
C ASN A 190 14.16 -19.40 2.44
N MET A 191 15.47 -19.56 2.48
CA MET A 191 16.41 -18.65 1.81
C MET A 191 16.25 -18.61 0.27
N SER A 192 15.79 -19.70 -0.35
CA SER A 192 15.49 -19.71 -1.79
C SER A 192 14.30 -18.81 -2.09
N HIS A 193 13.23 -18.86 -1.28
CA HIS A 193 12.07 -17.98 -1.45
C HIS A 193 12.43 -16.49 -1.28
N VAL A 194 13.35 -16.18 -0.34
CA VAL A 194 13.89 -14.81 -0.18
C VAL A 194 14.68 -14.38 -1.40
N ALA A 195 15.55 -15.26 -1.90
CA ALA A 195 16.34 -14.97 -3.11
C ALA A 195 15.44 -14.74 -4.33
N ASP A 196 14.43 -15.58 -4.55
CA ASP A 196 13.47 -15.43 -5.64
C ASP A 196 12.69 -14.12 -5.53
N HIS A 197 12.30 -13.70 -4.32
CA HIS A 197 11.66 -12.41 -4.09
C HIS A 197 12.55 -11.23 -4.45
N LEU A 198 13.83 -11.29 -4.08
CA LEU A 198 14.80 -10.21 -4.34
C LEU A 198 15.22 -10.11 -5.81
N LEU A 199 15.07 -11.18 -6.60
CA LEU A 199 15.39 -11.22 -8.02
C LEU A 199 14.24 -10.73 -8.91
N LYS A 200 13.06 -10.61 -8.40
CA LYS A 200 11.87 -10.08 -9.11
C LYS A 200 11.77 -8.56 -8.99
#